data_44508424709d9ebd5d1830bf493d4924
#
_entry.id   44508424709d9ebd5d1830bf493d4924
#
_cell.length_a   1.000
_cell.length_b   1.000
_cell.length_c   1.000
_cell.angle_alpha   90.00
_cell.angle_beta   90.00
_cell.angle_gamma   90.00
#
_symmetry.space_group_name_H-M   'P 1'
#
loop_
_entity.id
_entity.type
_entity.pdbx_description
1 polymer ?
#
loop_
_entity_poly.entity_id
_entity_poly.type
_entity_poly.pdbx_seq_one_letter_code
_entity_poly.pdbx_strand_id
1 'polypeptide(L)'
;MRFAFIEQHAGTYPVRLMCRVLEVSPSGYHAWRIRPESSRASANRDLVCQIRRIEGCHRGRYGSPRMHAALRAEGHRCSRGRVERLMRRHRIRALAGRRYRPCTTDSRHYLAVAPNLLAQRFEASAPGRIWLADITYIATGEGWLYLAAVLDVATRKIVGWAMRDHMRTELTLSALMMAVQRQRPSRGLIHHSDRGSQFAAEAYAEQVARIGAIASMSRTGNCYDNAPMESFFHTLKVDLVHQHRWATRDQARRDLFGYIDGYYNRARIHSALGYLTPEQAEQMAS
;
A
#
# COMPACT_ATOMS: atom_id res chain seq x y z
N MET A 1 1.51 27.79 27.74
CA MET A 1 2.06 28.86 26.90
C MET A 1 2.73 29.98 27.71
N ARG A 2 2.09 30.61 28.70
CA ARG A 2 2.64 31.78 29.45
C ARG A 2 4.00 31.48 30.09
N PHE A 3 4.17 30.39 30.84
CA PHE A 3 5.44 30.03 31.47
C PHE A 3 6.58 29.72 30.47
N ALA A 4 6.27 29.07 29.34
CA ALA A 4 7.26 28.83 28.29
C ALA A 4 7.77 30.13 27.64
N PHE A 5 6.89 31.12 27.47
CA PHE A 5 7.27 32.45 27.03
C PHE A 5 8.21 33.15 28.02
N ILE A 6 7.89 33.11 29.32
CA ILE A 6 8.76 33.66 30.38
C ILE A 6 10.14 33.02 30.34
N GLU A 7 10.22 31.69 30.24
CA GLU A 7 11.52 30.97 30.15
C GLU A 7 12.34 31.38 28.96
N GLN A 8 11.68 31.50 27.79
CA GLN A 8 12.35 31.90 26.54
C GLN A 8 12.96 33.33 26.61
N HIS A 9 12.36 34.24 27.40
CA HIS A 9 12.76 35.63 27.52
C HIS A 9 13.41 35.99 28.87
N ALA A 10 13.68 35.00 29.73
CA ALA A 10 14.23 35.20 31.08
C ALA A 10 15.62 35.83 31.08
N GLY A 11 16.40 35.70 30.00
CA GLY A 11 17.67 36.36 29.81
C GLY A 11 17.57 37.84 29.38
N THR A 12 16.40 38.27 28.88
CA THR A 12 16.20 39.62 28.35
C THR A 12 15.40 40.52 29.31
N TYR A 13 14.42 39.96 30.02
CA TYR A 13 13.52 40.70 30.89
C TYR A 13 13.43 40.05 32.30
N PRO A 14 13.23 40.86 33.36
CA PRO A 14 13.05 40.32 34.72
C PRO A 14 11.81 39.43 34.82
N VAL A 15 12.00 38.20 35.33
CA VAL A 15 10.94 37.20 35.47
C VAL A 15 9.70 37.72 36.22
N ARG A 16 9.93 38.51 37.31
CA ARG A 16 8.85 39.10 38.11
C ARG A 16 7.98 40.08 37.30
N LEU A 17 8.62 40.88 36.40
CA LEU A 17 7.91 41.81 35.52
C LEU A 17 7.04 41.05 34.53
N MET A 18 7.60 40.03 33.86
CA MET A 18 6.88 39.19 32.92
C MET A 18 5.72 38.42 33.57
N CYS A 19 5.94 37.90 34.79
CA CYS A 19 4.86 37.27 35.55
C CYS A 19 3.71 38.21 35.83
N ARG A 20 4.00 39.49 36.18
CA ARG A 20 2.98 40.51 36.42
C ARG A 20 2.19 40.82 35.14
N VAL A 21 2.90 41.06 34.03
CA VAL A 21 2.27 41.40 32.74
C VAL A 21 1.41 40.25 32.19
N LEU A 22 1.88 39.02 32.39
CA LEU A 22 1.18 37.81 31.90
C LEU A 22 0.16 37.26 32.92
N GLU A 23 -0.05 37.94 34.06
CA GLU A 23 -0.98 37.52 35.11
C GLU A 23 -0.77 36.09 35.58
N VAL A 24 0.48 35.74 35.91
CA VAL A 24 0.85 34.44 36.48
C VAL A 24 1.71 34.64 37.75
N SER A 25 1.65 33.69 38.69
CA SER A 25 2.45 33.81 39.89
C SER A 25 3.90 33.46 39.64
N PRO A 26 4.88 34.21 40.21
CA PRO A 26 6.30 33.84 40.14
C PRO A 26 6.57 32.47 40.72
N SER A 27 5.94 32.11 41.85
CA SER A 27 6.04 30.78 42.47
C SER A 27 5.53 29.68 41.51
N GLY A 28 4.44 29.91 40.81
CA GLY A 28 3.93 29.01 39.81
C GLY A 28 4.89 28.80 38.64
N TYR A 29 5.58 29.87 38.19
CA TYR A 29 6.61 29.78 37.17
C TYR A 29 7.79 28.93 37.66
N HIS A 30 8.34 29.21 38.84
CA HIS A 30 9.46 28.42 39.40
C HIS A 30 9.08 26.95 39.62
N ALA A 31 7.89 26.69 40.16
CA ALA A 31 7.38 25.32 40.31
C ALA A 31 7.22 24.61 38.94
N TRP A 32 6.76 25.31 37.92
CA TRP A 32 6.67 24.77 36.54
C TRP A 32 8.06 24.48 35.96
N ARG A 33 9.04 25.37 36.18
CA ARG A 33 10.42 25.24 35.68
C ARG A 33 11.13 24.02 36.24
N ILE A 34 11.00 23.74 37.52
CA ILE A 34 11.64 22.59 38.18
C ILE A 34 10.81 21.29 38.12
N ARG A 35 9.56 21.38 37.62
CA ARG A 35 8.70 20.20 37.55
C ARG A 35 9.27 19.20 36.57
N PRO A 36 9.54 17.96 37.00
CA PRO A 36 9.98 16.90 36.08
C PRO A 36 8.93 16.62 35.01
N GLU A 37 9.41 16.15 33.88
CA GLU A 37 8.52 15.73 32.80
C GLU A 37 7.52 14.68 33.32
N SER A 38 6.23 14.85 32.99
CA SER A 38 5.23 13.87 33.43
C SER A 38 5.48 12.51 32.77
N SER A 39 5.20 11.42 33.47
CA SER A 39 5.30 10.05 32.93
C SER A 39 4.56 9.89 31.60
N ARG A 40 3.45 10.60 31.43
CA ARG A 40 2.71 10.62 30.15
C ARG A 40 3.47 11.36 29.03
N ALA A 41 4.18 12.45 29.35
CA ALA A 41 4.96 13.18 28.38
C ALA A 41 6.19 12.36 27.95
N SER A 42 6.91 11.76 28.88
CA SER A 42 7.99 10.81 28.60
C SER A 42 7.52 9.65 27.73
N ALA A 43 6.45 8.95 28.11
CA ALA A 43 5.88 7.86 27.33
C ALA A 43 5.36 8.29 25.93
N ASN A 44 4.98 9.57 25.77
CA ASN A 44 4.64 10.08 24.42
C ASN A 44 5.88 10.33 23.58
N ARG A 45 6.97 10.83 24.19
CA ARG A 45 8.25 11.03 23.49
C ARG A 45 8.79 9.70 22.96
N ASP A 46 8.81 8.67 23.83
CA ASP A 46 9.27 7.33 23.45
C ASP A 46 8.41 6.75 22.33
N LEU A 47 7.09 6.90 22.40
CA LEU A 47 6.18 6.44 21.35
C LEU A 47 6.41 7.20 20.02
N VAL A 48 6.72 8.51 20.06
CA VAL A 48 7.07 9.28 18.87
C VAL A 48 8.36 8.78 18.22
N CYS A 49 9.36 8.41 19.01
CA CYS A 49 10.59 7.80 18.49
C CYS A 49 10.28 6.50 17.73
N GLN A 50 9.42 5.63 18.27
CA GLN A 50 9.01 4.40 17.59
C GLN A 50 8.20 4.69 16.33
N ILE A 51 7.26 5.66 16.36
CA ILE A 51 6.50 6.09 15.18
C ILE A 51 7.46 6.55 14.07
N ARG A 52 8.46 7.37 14.37
CA ARG A 52 9.45 7.84 13.38
C ARG A 52 10.31 6.70 12.82
N ARG A 53 10.71 5.75 13.67
CA ARG A 53 11.43 4.56 13.23
C ARG A 53 10.61 3.75 12.22
N ILE A 54 9.35 3.45 12.54
CA ILE A 54 8.42 2.72 11.65
C ILE A 54 8.14 3.54 10.37
N GLU A 55 7.96 4.85 10.49
CA GLU A 55 7.82 5.76 9.33
C GLU A 55 9.00 5.62 8.37
N GLY A 56 10.23 5.64 8.90
CA GLY A 56 11.45 5.47 8.11
C GLY A 56 11.52 4.11 7.43
N CYS A 57 11.26 3.01 8.17
CA CYS A 57 11.25 1.65 7.62
C CYS A 57 10.25 1.49 6.46
N HIS A 58 9.09 2.15 6.55
CA HIS A 58 8.05 2.10 5.54
C HIS A 58 8.01 3.33 4.62
N ARG A 59 9.03 4.21 4.68
CA ARG A 59 9.18 5.39 3.80
C ARG A 59 7.92 6.27 3.75
N GLY A 60 7.29 6.53 4.89
CA GLY A 60 6.08 7.35 4.98
C GLY A 60 4.80 6.71 4.41
N ARG A 61 4.78 5.43 4.10
CA ARG A 61 3.62 4.75 3.48
C ARG A 61 2.49 4.40 4.46
N TYR A 62 2.75 4.47 5.79
CA TYR A 62 1.78 4.08 6.80
C TYR A 62 1.04 5.28 7.37
N GLY A 63 -0.29 5.28 7.20
CA GLY A 63 -1.19 6.13 7.97
C GLY A 63 -1.43 5.58 9.39
N SER A 64 -2.16 6.36 10.21
CA SER A 64 -2.39 6.00 11.61
C SER A 64 -2.96 4.59 11.87
N PRO A 65 -3.81 3.98 10.99
CA PRO A 65 -4.27 2.62 11.22
C PRO A 65 -3.14 1.57 11.13
N ARG A 66 -2.32 1.62 10.07
CA ARG A 66 -1.17 0.71 9.92
C ARG A 66 -0.07 0.99 10.93
N MET A 67 0.20 2.27 11.21
CA MET A 67 1.15 2.67 12.25
C MET A 67 0.76 2.11 13.61
N HIS A 68 -0.52 2.20 13.98
CA HIS A 68 -1.02 1.61 15.22
C HIS A 68 -0.90 0.08 15.23
N ALA A 69 -1.23 -0.59 14.13
CA ALA A 69 -1.10 -2.04 14.02
C ALA A 69 0.36 -2.50 14.14
N ALA A 70 1.31 -1.81 13.48
CA ALA A 70 2.73 -2.10 13.58
C ALA A 70 3.26 -1.92 15.00
N LEU A 71 2.92 -0.81 15.68
CA LEU A 71 3.29 -0.58 17.08
C LEU A 71 2.72 -1.67 18.01
N ARG A 72 1.48 -2.10 17.79
CA ARG A 72 0.86 -3.18 18.57
C ARG A 72 1.55 -4.51 18.36
N ALA A 73 1.93 -4.83 17.12
CA ALA A 73 2.70 -6.05 16.80
C ALA A 73 4.07 -6.07 17.48
N GLU A 74 4.69 -4.91 17.72
CA GLU A 74 5.94 -4.75 18.45
C GLU A 74 5.74 -4.66 19.99
N GLY A 75 4.53 -4.89 20.50
CA GLY A 75 4.23 -4.91 21.93
C GLY A 75 3.91 -3.55 22.56
N HIS A 76 3.87 -2.45 21.80
CA HIS A 76 3.56 -1.13 22.34
C HIS A 76 2.07 -0.97 22.66
N ARG A 77 1.75 -0.76 23.94
CA ARG A 77 0.37 -0.53 24.40
C ARG A 77 -0.04 0.92 24.15
N CYS A 78 -0.76 1.16 23.06
CA CYS A 78 -1.27 2.47 22.70
C CYS A 78 -2.64 2.35 22.00
N SER A 79 -3.46 3.40 22.08
CA SER A 79 -4.70 3.50 21.30
C SER A 79 -4.44 4.17 19.94
N ARG A 80 -5.25 3.83 18.95
CA ARG A 80 -5.19 4.44 17.61
C ARG A 80 -5.31 5.98 17.68
N GLY A 81 -6.23 6.50 18.51
CA GLY A 81 -6.40 7.94 18.67
C GLY A 81 -5.18 8.63 19.31
N ARG A 82 -4.42 7.93 20.19
CA ARG A 82 -3.15 8.45 20.71
C ARG A 82 -2.11 8.54 19.59
N VAL A 83 -1.96 7.49 18.78
CA VAL A 83 -1.04 7.46 17.64
C VAL A 83 -1.38 8.57 16.65
N GLU A 84 -2.65 8.71 16.27
CA GLU A 84 -3.11 9.75 15.33
C GLU A 84 -2.80 11.17 15.83
N ARG A 85 -3.06 11.46 17.11
CA ARG A 85 -2.75 12.77 17.71
C ARG A 85 -1.26 13.06 17.71
N LEU A 86 -0.43 12.06 18.04
CA LEU A 86 1.03 12.22 18.03
C LEU A 86 1.55 12.43 16.62
N MET A 87 1.12 11.62 15.62
CA MET A 87 1.48 11.81 14.21
C MET A 87 1.11 13.23 13.75
N ARG A 88 -0.11 13.69 14.02
CA ARG A 88 -0.57 15.05 13.68
C ARG A 88 0.29 16.14 14.33
N ARG A 89 0.54 16.02 15.65
CA ARG A 89 1.35 16.98 16.42
C ARG A 89 2.79 17.09 15.90
N HIS A 90 3.37 15.96 15.47
CA HIS A 90 4.76 15.90 14.99
C HIS A 90 4.85 15.99 13.46
N ARG A 91 3.75 16.36 12.77
CA ARG A 91 3.66 16.55 11.30
C ARG A 91 4.04 15.29 10.50
N ILE A 92 3.85 14.12 11.09
CA ILE A 92 4.05 12.83 10.43
C ILE A 92 2.81 12.53 9.59
N ARG A 93 2.95 12.45 8.27
CA ARG A 93 1.85 12.25 7.32
C ARG A 93 2.18 11.09 6.39
N ALA A 94 1.19 10.24 6.14
CA ALA A 94 1.32 9.23 5.11
C ALA A 94 1.32 9.85 3.71
N LEU A 95 1.96 9.16 2.76
CA LEU A 95 1.85 9.47 1.35
C LEU A 95 0.37 9.49 0.94
N ALA A 96 -0.03 10.51 0.19
CA ALA A 96 -1.39 10.68 -0.31
C ALA A 96 -1.42 10.52 -1.82
N GLY A 97 -2.41 9.76 -2.33
CA GLY A 97 -2.65 9.63 -3.75
C GLY A 97 -3.21 10.91 -4.36
N ARG A 98 -2.79 11.22 -5.60
CA ARG A 98 -3.48 12.22 -6.41
C ARG A 98 -4.80 11.61 -6.92
N ARG A 99 -5.87 12.41 -6.95
CA ARG A 99 -7.13 12.00 -7.58
C ARG A 99 -6.93 12.04 -9.11
N TYR A 100 -6.66 10.87 -9.68
CA TYR A 100 -6.56 10.70 -11.12
C TYR A 100 -7.30 9.42 -11.50
N ARG A 101 -8.22 9.49 -12.44
CA ARG A 101 -8.95 8.35 -13.00
C ARG A 101 -8.63 8.25 -14.50
N PRO A 102 -7.63 7.48 -14.90
CA PRO A 102 -7.47 7.11 -16.31
C PRO A 102 -8.50 6.04 -16.69
N CYS A 103 -9.12 6.17 -17.84
CA CYS A 103 -9.82 5.07 -18.50
C CYS A 103 -8.80 4.38 -19.41
N THR A 104 -8.49 3.11 -19.17
CA THR A 104 -7.35 2.42 -19.77
C THR A 104 -7.69 1.16 -20.54
N THR A 105 -8.91 0.63 -20.42
CA THR A 105 -9.33 -0.61 -21.06
C THR A 105 -10.08 -0.29 -22.34
N ASP A 106 -9.53 -0.69 -23.49
CA ASP A 106 -10.29 -0.77 -24.72
C ASP A 106 -10.91 -2.18 -24.84
N SER A 107 -12.22 -2.24 -24.59
CA SER A 107 -13.02 -3.46 -24.68
C SER A 107 -13.74 -3.62 -26.04
N ARG A 108 -13.42 -2.77 -27.01
CA ARG A 108 -14.03 -2.82 -28.35
C ARG A 108 -13.27 -3.78 -29.27
N HIS A 109 -13.49 -5.07 -29.07
CA HIS A 109 -12.93 -6.12 -29.93
C HIS A 109 -13.96 -7.24 -30.11
N TYR A 110 -13.80 -8.06 -31.16
CA TYR A 110 -14.68 -9.19 -31.50
C TYR A 110 -14.20 -10.53 -30.91
N LEU A 111 -13.22 -10.52 -29.97
CA LEU A 111 -12.71 -11.73 -29.35
C LEU A 111 -13.71 -12.31 -28.35
N ALA A 112 -13.66 -13.63 -28.15
CA ALA A 112 -14.50 -14.31 -27.21
C ALA A 112 -14.29 -13.82 -25.77
N VAL A 113 -15.39 -13.58 -25.05
CA VAL A 113 -15.36 -13.04 -23.69
C VAL A 113 -15.94 -14.11 -22.74
N ALA A 114 -15.19 -14.46 -21.70
CA ALA A 114 -15.64 -15.37 -20.68
C ALA A 114 -16.73 -14.73 -19.77
N PRO A 115 -17.65 -15.54 -19.19
CA PRO A 115 -18.65 -15.03 -18.24
C PRO A 115 -17.99 -14.49 -16.97
N ASN A 116 -18.65 -13.53 -16.32
CA ASN A 116 -18.22 -13.05 -15.00
C ASN A 116 -18.67 -14.03 -13.91
N LEU A 117 -17.74 -14.82 -13.40
CA LEU A 117 -18.01 -15.82 -12.36
C LEU A 117 -17.91 -15.23 -10.94
N LEU A 118 -17.20 -14.11 -10.76
CA LEU A 118 -16.99 -13.54 -9.44
C LEU A 118 -18.13 -12.64 -8.98
N ALA A 119 -18.77 -11.90 -9.88
CA ALA A 119 -19.85 -10.97 -9.56
C ALA A 119 -19.55 -10.08 -8.34
N GLN A 120 -18.30 -9.55 -8.26
CA GLN A 120 -17.78 -8.73 -7.16
C GLN A 120 -17.62 -9.46 -5.81
N ARG A 121 -17.70 -10.76 -5.78
CA ARG A 121 -17.42 -11.57 -4.58
C ARG A 121 -15.94 -11.93 -4.56
N PHE A 122 -15.16 -11.17 -3.81
CA PHE A 122 -13.71 -11.35 -3.69
C PHE A 122 -13.33 -12.08 -2.40
N GLU A 123 -14.04 -13.16 -2.11
CA GLU A 123 -13.76 -14.06 -1.00
C GLU A 123 -13.25 -15.38 -1.57
N ALA A 124 -12.07 -15.80 -1.15
CA ALA A 124 -11.50 -17.07 -1.53
C ALA A 124 -11.24 -17.89 -0.26
N SER A 125 -11.64 -19.15 -0.28
CA SER A 125 -11.52 -20.08 0.86
C SER A 125 -10.07 -20.46 1.17
N ALA A 126 -9.18 -20.37 0.18
CA ALA A 126 -7.75 -20.70 0.30
C ALA A 126 -6.93 -19.98 -0.79
N PRO A 127 -5.62 -19.88 -0.62
CA PRO A 127 -4.71 -19.45 -1.69
C PRO A 127 -4.86 -20.33 -2.95
N GLY A 128 -4.62 -19.75 -4.12
CA GLY A 128 -4.67 -20.47 -5.39
C GLY A 128 -6.07 -20.83 -5.88
N ARG A 129 -7.16 -20.28 -5.29
CA ARG A 129 -8.53 -20.48 -5.75
C ARG A 129 -9.03 -19.41 -6.70
N ILE A 130 -8.63 -18.17 -6.48
CA ILE A 130 -9.04 -17.05 -7.31
C ILE A 130 -7.84 -16.14 -7.54
N TRP A 131 -7.47 -15.96 -8.80
CA TRP A 131 -6.48 -14.99 -9.22
C TRP A 131 -7.14 -13.88 -10.02
N LEU A 132 -6.69 -12.65 -9.79
CA LEU A 132 -7.07 -11.48 -10.55
C LEU A 132 -5.88 -11.01 -11.35
N ALA A 133 -6.09 -10.68 -12.62
CA ALA A 133 -5.05 -10.13 -13.49
C ALA A 133 -5.47 -8.80 -14.10
N ASP A 134 -4.48 -7.93 -14.29
CA ASP A 134 -4.70 -6.62 -14.90
C ASP A 134 -3.35 -6.02 -15.36
N ILE A 135 -3.42 -4.97 -16.18
CA ILE A 135 -2.27 -4.25 -16.72
C ILE A 135 -2.33 -2.79 -16.28
N THR A 136 -1.18 -2.27 -15.89
CA THR A 136 -1.01 -0.82 -15.70
C THR A 136 0.19 -0.31 -16.47
N TYR A 137 0.28 1.00 -16.65
CA TYR A 137 1.41 1.65 -17.32
C TYR A 137 2.08 2.68 -16.39
N ILE A 138 3.38 2.81 -16.58
CA ILE A 138 4.28 3.64 -15.79
C ILE A 138 5.07 4.53 -16.76
N ALA A 139 5.06 5.83 -16.53
CA ALA A 139 5.82 6.78 -17.35
C ALA A 139 7.31 6.73 -17.00
N THR A 140 8.16 6.71 -18.03
CA THR A 140 9.61 6.87 -17.93
C THR A 140 10.10 7.88 -18.97
N GLY A 141 11.35 8.32 -18.87
CA GLY A 141 11.96 9.20 -19.88
C GLY A 141 12.07 8.55 -21.27
N GLU A 142 12.07 7.22 -21.34
CA GLU A 142 12.09 6.43 -22.60
C GLU A 142 10.68 6.10 -23.11
N GLY A 143 9.61 6.62 -22.49
CA GLY A 143 8.22 6.29 -22.83
C GLY A 143 7.58 5.34 -21.81
N TRP A 144 6.48 4.71 -22.21
CA TRP A 144 5.71 3.84 -21.32
C TRP A 144 6.41 2.52 -21.01
N LEU A 145 6.35 2.11 -19.76
CA LEU A 145 6.61 0.75 -19.30
C LEU A 145 5.28 0.15 -18.86
N TYR A 146 4.91 -1.00 -19.41
CA TYR A 146 3.69 -1.72 -19.07
C TYR A 146 4.00 -2.80 -18.05
N LEU A 147 3.17 -2.90 -17.03
CA LEU A 147 3.24 -3.91 -15.97
C LEU A 147 1.95 -4.73 -15.98
N ALA A 148 2.04 -6.02 -16.30
CA ALA A 148 0.99 -6.98 -16.01
C ALA A 148 1.25 -7.62 -14.64
N ALA A 149 0.21 -7.82 -13.85
CA ALA A 149 0.30 -8.44 -12.53
C ALA A 149 -0.83 -9.43 -12.31
N VAL A 150 -0.55 -10.48 -11.53
CA VAL A 150 -1.51 -11.49 -11.08
C VAL A 150 -1.53 -11.47 -9.56
N LEU A 151 -2.71 -11.27 -8.97
CA LEU A 151 -2.95 -11.16 -7.54
C LEU A 151 -3.78 -12.36 -7.06
N ASP A 152 -3.33 -13.02 -6.02
CA ASP A 152 -4.13 -14.01 -5.30
C ASP A 152 -5.12 -13.32 -4.35
N VAL A 153 -6.41 -13.65 -4.45
CA VAL A 153 -7.48 -12.98 -3.70
C VAL A 153 -7.40 -13.27 -2.21
N ALA A 154 -7.07 -14.50 -1.82
CA ALA A 154 -7.03 -14.91 -0.41
C ALA A 154 -5.91 -14.20 0.35
N THR A 155 -4.73 -14.13 -0.24
CA THR A 155 -3.51 -13.62 0.40
C THR A 155 -3.19 -12.18 0.04
N ARG A 156 -3.83 -11.62 -1.00
CA ARG A 156 -3.48 -10.32 -1.60
C ARG A 156 -2.05 -10.28 -2.15
N LYS A 157 -1.39 -11.43 -2.28
CA LYS A 157 -0.04 -11.55 -2.80
C LYS A 157 -0.02 -11.33 -4.31
N ILE A 158 0.98 -10.59 -4.79
CA ILE A 158 1.29 -10.58 -6.22
C ILE A 158 2.11 -11.82 -6.50
N VAL A 159 1.46 -12.80 -7.12
CA VAL A 159 2.01 -14.13 -7.37
C VAL A 159 2.78 -14.20 -8.69
N GLY A 160 2.44 -13.34 -9.65
CA GLY A 160 3.16 -13.22 -10.91
C GLY A 160 3.08 -11.81 -11.47
N TRP A 161 4.11 -11.41 -12.20
CA TRP A 161 4.16 -10.12 -12.88
C TRP A 161 5.16 -10.14 -14.04
N ALA A 162 4.96 -9.25 -14.99
CA ALA A 162 5.90 -9.04 -16.10
C ALA A 162 5.89 -7.58 -16.52
N MET A 163 7.01 -7.13 -17.10
CA MET A 163 7.16 -5.74 -17.58
C MET A 163 7.72 -5.71 -18.99
N ARG A 164 7.09 -4.95 -19.89
CA ARG A 164 7.50 -4.75 -21.28
C ARG A 164 7.35 -3.29 -21.69
N ASP A 165 7.93 -2.91 -22.81
CA ASP A 165 7.77 -1.62 -23.48
C ASP A 165 6.53 -1.60 -24.41
N HIS A 166 5.81 -2.70 -24.48
CA HIS A 166 4.59 -2.87 -25.26
C HIS A 166 3.51 -3.63 -24.46
N MET A 167 2.26 -3.52 -24.88
CA MET A 167 1.10 -4.13 -24.21
C MET A 167 0.50 -5.26 -25.09
N ARG A 168 1.36 -6.17 -25.59
CA ARG A 168 0.92 -7.33 -26.35
C ARG A 168 0.61 -8.51 -25.42
N THR A 169 0.00 -9.57 -25.94
CA THR A 169 -0.41 -10.78 -25.18
C THR A 169 0.76 -11.46 -24.46
N GLU A 170 2.00 -11.38 -25.00
CA GLU A 170 3.21 -11.93 -24.36
C GLU A 170 3.49 -11.33 -22.99
N LEU A 171 3.05 -10.09 -22.75
CA LEU A 171 3.18 -9.45 -21.45
C LEU A 171 2.32 -10.19 -20.39
N THR A 172 1.05 -10.41 -20.69
CA THR A 172 0.11 -11.09 -19.78
C THR A 172 0.43 -12.57 -19.61
N LEU A 173 0.84 -13.25 -20.69
CA LEU A 173 1.33 -14.64 -20.65
C LEU A 173 2.54 -14.78 -19.74
N SER A 174 3.53 -13.88 -19.85
CA SER A 174 4.72 -13.91 -18.98
C SER A 174 4.36 -13.76 -17.49
N ALA A 175 3.42 -12.88 -17.15
CA ALA A 175 2.93 -12.72 -15.78
C ALA A 175 2.20 -13.97 -15.28
N LEU A 176 1.30 -14.55 -16.08
CA LEU A 176 0.59 -15.78 -15.75
C LEU A 176 1.56 -16.97 -15.57
N MET A 177 2.54 -17.14 -16.47
CA MET A 177 3.52 -18.23 -16.36
C MET A 177 4.38 -18.10 -15.10
N MET A 178 4.81 -16.88 -14.73
CA MET A 178 5.49 -16.66 -13.45
C MET A 178 4.61 -17.07 -12.26
N ALA A 179 3.33 -16.69 -12.26
CA ALA A 179 2.39 -17.06 -11.20
C ALA A 179 2.24 -18.60 -11.08
N VAL A 180 2.08 -19.28 -12.21
CA VAL A 180 1.97 -20.74 -12.27
C VAL A 180 3.23 -21.44 -11.75
N GLN A 181 4.41 -20.98 -12.16
CA GLN A 181 5.68 -21.55 -11.71
C GLN A 181 5.90 -21.39 -10.20
N ARG A 182 5.52 -20.22 -9.65
CA ARG A 182 5.69 -19.91 -8.22
C ARG A 182 4.67 -20.62 -7.34
N GLN A 183 3.41 -20.67 -7.76
CA GLN A 183 2.31 -21.08 -6.90
C GLN A 183 1.81 -22.52 -7.17
N ARG A 184 2.05 -23.05 -8.38
CA ARG A 184 1.59 -24.39 -8.80
C ARG A 184 0.12 -24.63 -8.44
N PRO A 185 -0.80 -23.81 -8.94
CA PRO A 185 -2.20 -23.83 -8.52
C PRO A 185 -2.86 -25.17 -8.86
N SER A 186 -3.79 -25.59 -8.03
CA SER A 186 -4.62 -26.76 -8.32
C SER A 186 -5.59 -26.47 -9.46
N ARG A 187 -6.08 -27.52 -10.14
CA ARG A 187 -7.15 -27.40 -11.14
C ARG A 187 -8.40 -26.75 -10.53
N GLY A 188 -9.13 -25.98 -11.35
CA GLY A 188 -10.32 -25.26 -10.91
C GLY A 188 -10.05 -23.87 -10.34
N LEU A 189 -8.80 -23.38 -10.41
CA LEU A 189 -8.49 -21.97 -10.17
C LEU A 189 -9.38 -21.08 -11.06
N ILE A 190 -10.07 -20.11 -10.49
CA ILE A 190 -10.73 -19.05 -11.27
C ILE A 190 -9.72 -17.98 -11.58
N HIS A 191 -9.45 -17.77 -12.88
CA HIS A 191 -8.57 -16.70 -13.36
C HIS A 191 -9.42 -15.57 -13.95
N HIS A 192 -9.51 -14.46 -13.24
CA HIS A 192 -10.34 -13.31 -13.60
C HIS A 192 -9.50 -12.15 -14.10
N SER A 193 -9.94 -11.52 -15.18
CA SER A 193 -9.32 -10.34 -15.76
C SER A 193 -10.36 -9.32 -16.23
N ASP A 194 -9.91 -8.15 -16.67
CA ASP A 194 -10.73 -7.27 -17.47
C ASP A 194 -10.93 -7.84 -18.89
N ARG A 195 -11.70 -7.11 -19.74
CA ARG A 195 -11.95 -7.48 -21.14
C ARG A 195 -10.92 -6.89 -22.10
N GLY A 196 -9.71 -6.59 -21.67
CA GLY A 196 -8.67 -6.15 -22.58
C GLY A 196 -8.34 -7.21 -23.64
N SER A 197 -8.03 -6.79 -24.87
CA SER A 197 -7.72 -7.69 -25.98
C SER A 197 -6.60 -8.68 -25.66
N GLN A 198 -5.69 -8.32 -24.75
CA GLN A 198 -4.58 -9.15 -24.32
C GLN A 198 -5.03 -10.38 -23.53
N PHE A 199 -6.10 -10.25 -22.72
CA PHE A 199 -6.69 -11.33 -21.93
C PHE A 199 -7.71 -12.14 -22.74
N ALA A 200 -8.35 -11.51 -23.75
CA ALA A 200 -9.30 -12.17 -24.67
C ALA A 200 -8.60 -12.89 -25.83
N ALA A 201 -7.28 -12.73 -26.00
CA ALA A 201 -6.53 -13.39 -27.06
C ALA A 201 -6.55 -14.92 -26.90
N GLU A 202 -6.70 -15.66 -28.03
CA GLU A 202 -6.77 -17.12 -28.06
C GLU A 202 -5.59 -17.78 -27.33
N ALA A 203 -4.34 -17.34 -27.60
CA ALA A 203 -3.15 -17.86 -26.94
C ALA A 203 -3.19 -17.71 -25.41
N TYR A 204 -3.83 -16.65 -24.90
CA TYR A 204 -4.01 -16.49 -23.45
C TYR A 204 -5.08 -17.44 -22.92
N ALA A 205 -6.22 -17.55 -23.59
CA ALA A 205 -7.30 -18.46 -23.22
C ALA A 205 -6.84 -19.93 -23.23
N GLU A 206 -6.08 -20.36 -24.23
CA GLU A 206 -5.46 -21.68 -24.31
C GLU A 206 -4.52 -21.93 -23.11
N GLN A 207 -3.71 -20.96 -22.73
CA GLN A 207 -2.80 -21.12 -21.61
C GLN A 207 -3.57 -21.22 -20.28
N VAL A 208 -4.64 -20.43 -20.08
CA VAL A 208 -5.54 -20.55 -18.92
C VAL A 208 -6.18 -21.95 -18.87
N ALA A 209 -6.66 -22.46 -20.00
CA ALA A 209 -7.22 -23.82 -20.08
C ALA A 209 -6.16 -24.91 -19.81
N ARG A 210 -4.95 -24.76 -20.35
CA ARG A 210 -3.83 -25.71 -20.18
C ARG A 210 -3.43 -25.90 -18.73
N ILE A 211 -3.47 -24.84 -17.91
CA ILE A 211 -3.20 -24.95 -16.47
C ILE A 211 -4.40 -25.47 -15.67
N GLY A 212 -5.52 -25.81 -16.35
CA GLY A 212 -6.75 -26.27 -15.70
C GLY A 212 -7.51 -25.18 -14.94
N ALA A 213 -7.28 -23.91 -15.26
CA ALA A 213 -8.00 -22.78 -14.69
C ALA A 213 -9.27 -22.46 -15.49
N ILE A 214 -10.22 -21.81 -14.83
CA ILE A 214 -11.51 -21.39 -15.38
C ILE A 214 -11.39 -19.87 -15.65
N ALA A 215 -11.55 -19.49 -16.93
CA ALA A 215 -11.53 -18.09 -17.30
C ALA A 215 -12.78 -17.35 -16.83
N SER A 216 -12.58 -16.15 -16.31
CA SER A 216 -13.64 -15.22 -15.91
C SER A 216 -13.26 -13.80 -16.32
N MET A 217 -14.23 -12.98 -16.77
CA MET A 217 -13.95 -11.61 -17.18
C MET A 217 -14.96 -10.62 -16.60
N SER A 218 -14.49 -9.43 -16.31
CA SER A 218 -15.31 -8.30 -15.84
C SER A 218 -16.44 -7.97 -16.80
N ARG A 219 -17.52 -7.37 -16.32
CA ARG A 219 -18.56 -6.79 -17.17
C ARG A 219 -18.03 -5.54 -17.89
N THR A 220 -18.60 -5.23 -19.04
CA THR A 220 -18.23 -4.03 -19.82
C THR A 220 -18.42 -2.77 -18.99
N GLY A 221 -17.37 -1.94 -18.89
CA GLY A 221 -17.41 -0.65 -18.21
C GLY A 221 -17.55 -0.71 -16.69
N ASN A 222 -17.45 -1.89 -16.07
CA ASN A 222 -17.57 -2.04 -14.62
C ASN A 222 -16.20 -2.32 -13.98
N CYS A 223 -15.54 -1.25 -13.53
CA CYS A 223 -14.25 -1.32 -12.87
C CYS A 223 -14.30 -2.05 -11.50
N TYR A 224 -15.46 -2.06 -10.84
CA TYR A 224 -15.61 -2.76 -9.54
C TYR A 224 -15.48 -4.27 -9.64
N ASP A 225 -15.58 -4.84 -10.85
CA ASP A 225 -15.42 -6.28 -11.06
C ASP A 225 -13.97 -6.75 -10.87
N ASN A 226 -12.99 -5.82 -10.79
CA ASN A 226 -11.57 -6.09 -10.51
C ASN A 226 -11.01 -5.23 -9.36
N ALA A 227 -11.85 -4.82 -8.42
CA ALA A 227 -11.51 -3.87 -7.36
C ALA A 227 -10.24 -4.20 -6.55
N PRO A 228 -9.89 -5.48 -6.22
CA PRO A 228 -8.64 -5.76 -5.51
C PRO A 228 -7.38 -5.46 -6.33
N MET A 229 -7.40 -5.68 -7.66
CA MET A 229 -6.31 -5.30 -8.54
C MET A 229 -6.19 -3.79 -8.68
N GLU A 230 -7.32 -3.08 -8.83
CA GLU A 230 -7.32 -1.62 -8.83
C GLU A 230 -6.74 -1.05 -7.53
N SER A 231 -7.09 -1.65 -6.38
CA SER A 231 -6.54 -1.28 -5.08
C SER A 231 -5.02 -1.50 -5.01
N PHE A 232 -4.52 -2.59 -5.58
CA PHE A 232 -3.08 -2.85 -5.69
C PHE A 232 -2.39 -1.78 -6.54
N PHE A 233 -2.88 -1.53 -7.76
CA PHE A 233 -2.27 -0.55 -8.65
C PHE A 233 -2.35 0.87 -8.10
N HIS A 234 -3.46 1.24 -7.46
CA HIS A 234 -3.55 2.51 -6.75
C HIS A 234 -2.46 2.61 -5.68
N THR A 235 -2.30 1.57 -4.85
CA THR A 235 -1.28 1.51 -3.81
C THR A 235 0.14 1.61 -4.40
N LEU A 236 0.45 0.84 -5.45
CA LEU A 236 1.72 0.91 -6.16
C LEU A 236 2.02 2.33 -6.69
N LYS A 237 1.01 2.96 -7.31
CA LYS A 237 1.15 4.31 -7.84
C LYS A 237 1.41 5.34 -6.73
N VAL A 238 0.68 5.27 -5.62
CA VAL A 238 0.87 6.18 -4.48
C VAL A 238 2.20 5.93 -3.77
N ASP A 239 2.50 4.67 -3.47
CA ASP A 239 3.64 4.29 -2.64
C ASP A 239 4.99 4.44 -3.38
N LEU A 240 4.98 4.32 -4.73
CA LEU A 240 6.20 4.30 -5.53
C LEU A 240 6.13 5.21 -6.77
N VAL A 241 5.20 4.99 -7.69
CA VAL A 241 5.26 5.61 -9.03
C VAL A 241 5.19 7.14 -8.97
N HIS A 242 4.31 7.69 -8.14
CA HIS A 242 4.16 9.14 -8.00
C HIS A 242 5.29 9.80 -7.19
N GLN A 243 6.14 9.00 -6.56
CA GLN A 243 7.28 9.47 -5.77
C GLN A 243 8.58 9.53 -6.59
N HIS A 244 8.59 8.96 -7.81
CA HIS A 244 9.78 8.85 -8.64
C HIS A 244 9.54 9.39 -10.05
N ARG A 245 10.65 9.83 -10.68
CA ARG A 245 10.73 10.10 -12.11
C ARG A 245 11.91 9.31 -12.64
N TRP A 246 11.65 8.25 -13.37
CA TRP A 246 12.69 7.40 -13.93
C TRP A 246 13.13 7.92 -15.30
N ALA A 247 14.44 8.04 -15.51
CA ALA A 247 14.99 8.38 -16.81
C ALA A 247 14.84 7.22 -17.78
N THR A 248 15.04 5.97 -17.31
CA THR A 248 15.00 4.77 -18.14
C THR A 248 13.98 3.75 -17.64
N ARG A 249 13.52 2.87 -18.54
CA ARG A 249 12.67 1.72 -18.20
C ARG A 249 13.37 0.76 -17.24
N ASP A 250 14.69 0.60 -17.34
CA ASP A 250 15.44 -0.31 -16.49
C ASP A 250 15.55 0.17 -15.05
N GLN A 251 15.65 1.47 -14.82
CA GLN A 251 15.53 2.04 -13.48
C GLN A 251 14.15 1.72 -12.87
N ALA A 252 13.07 1.97 -13.65
CA ALA A 252 11.71 1.67 -13.21
C ALA A 252 11.52 0.17 -12.92
N ARG A 253 12.05 -0.75 -13.76
CA ARG A 253 11.97 -2.20 -13.56
C ARG A 253 12.59 -2.63 -12.23
N ARG A 254 13.79 -2.13 -11.90
CA ARG A 254 14.48 -2.46 -10.64
C ARG A 254 13.67 -2.01 -9.42
N ASP A 255 13.16 -0.78 -9.44
CA ASP A 255 12.40 -0.24 -8.31
C ASP A 255 11.05 -0.95 -8.15
N LEU A 256 10.36 -1.26 -9.26
CA LEU A 256 9.11 -2.01 -9.25
C LEU A 256 9.29 -3.44 -8.75
N PHE A 257 10.37 -4.12 -9.17
CA PHE A 257 10.75 -5.43 -8.64
C PHE A 257 10.95 -5.37 -7.12
N GLY A 258 11.79 -4.45 -6.66
CA GLY A 258 12.07 -4.28 -5.23
C GLY A 258 10.82 -3.93 -4.42
N TYR A 259 9.89 -3.17 -5.03
CA TYR A 259 8.62 -2.85 -4.40
C TYR A 259 7.68 -4.06 -4.32
N ILE A 260 7.47 -4.79 -5.42
CA ILE A 260 6.50 -5.90 -5.47
C ILE A 260 6.98 -7.06 -4.59
N ASP A 261 8.16 -7.62 -4.88
CA ASP A 261 8.65 -8.81 -4.19
C ASP A 261 9.28 -8.49 -2.83
N GLY A 262 9.99 -7.36 -2.71
CA GLY A 262 10.67 -7.00 -1.47
C GLY A 262 9.79 -6.32 -0.43
N TYR A 263 8.91 -5.43 -0.85
CA TYR A 263 8.12 -4.63 0.08
C TYR A 263 6.64 -5.03 0.14
N TYR A 264 5.91 -5.01 -0.99
CA TYR A 264 4.47 -5.24 -1.00
C TYR A 264 4.11 -6.63 -0.48
N ASN A 265 4.76 -7.66 -0.97
CA ASN A 265 4.49 -9.04 -0.55
C ASN A 265 5.01 -9.36 0.85
N ARG A 266 6.18 -8.82 1.28
CA ARG A 266 6.89 -9.25 2.48
C ARG A 266 6.79 -8.31 3.67
N ALA A 267 6.68 -7.00 3.44
CA ALA A 267 6.78 -6.01 4.51
C ALA A 267 5.51 -5.18 4.72
N ARG A 268 4.69 -5.02 3.68
CA ARG A 268 3.50 -4.19 3.75
C ARG A 268 2.35 -4.93 4.40
N ILE A 269 1.85 -4.43 5.53
CA ILE A 269 0.68 -5.01 6.21
C ILE A 269 -0.63 -4.54 5.55
N HIS A 270 -1.62 -5.43 5.51
CA HIS A 270 -2.90 -5.20 4.85
C HIS A 270 -4.07 -5.31 5.82
N SER A 271 -4.93 -4.29 5.88
CA SER A 271 -6.11 -4.31 6.75
C SER A 271 -7.09 -5.43 6.40
N ALA A 272 -7.22 -5.78 5.12
CA ALA A 272 -8.05 -6.89 4.66
C ALA A 272 -7.53 -8.27 5.12
N LEU A 273 -6.27 -8.36 5.54
CA LEU A 273 -5.62 -9.56 6.07
C LEU A 273 -5.41 -9.50 7.60
N GLY A 274 -6.20 -8.69 8.31
CA GLY A 274 -5.97 -8.49 9.75
C GLY A 274 -4.63 -7.85 10.08
N TYR A 275 -4.07 -7.04 9.18
CA TYR A 275 -2.75 -6.42 9.28
C TYR A 275 -1.57 -7.42 9.19
N LEU A 276 -1.76 -8.55 8.55
CA LEU A 276 -0.67 -9.42 8.09
C LEU A 276 -0.09 -8.91 6.76
N THR A 277 1.12 -9.33 6.45
CA THR A 277 1.66 -9.21 5.08
C THR A 277 1.09 -10.32 4.20
N PRO A 278 1.09 -10.16 2.86
CA PRO A 278 0.67 -11.23 1.95
C PRO A 278 1.41 -12.55 2.16
N GLU A 279 2.71 -12.50 2.42
CA GLU A 279 3.52 -13.70 2.67
C GLU A 279 3.16 -14.37 4.00
N GLN A 280 2.92 -13.60 5.08
CA GLN A 280 2.42 -14.15 6.34
C GLN A 280 1.03 -14.79 6.20
N ALA A 281 0.12 -14.14 5.44
CA ALA A 281 -1.20 -14.71 5.18
C ALA A 281 -1.12 -16.02 4.40
N GLU A 282 -0.20 -16.14 3.45
CA GLU A 282 0.04 -17.39 2.71
C GLU A 282 0.58 -18.48 3.65
N GLN A 283 1.59 -18.18 4.47
CA GLN A 283 2.16 -19.15 5.44
C GLN A 283 1.14 -19.65 6.46
N MET A 284 0.17 -18.82 6.86
CA MET A 284 -0.89 -19.24 7.79
C MET A 284 -1.98 -20.08 7.13
N ALA A 285 -2.08 -20.05 5.80
CA ALA A 285 -3.08 -20.79 5.04
C ALA A 285 -2.52 -22.10 4.45
N SER A 286 -1.22 -22.32 4.54
CA SER A 286 -0.49 -23.56 4.15
C SER A 286 -0.47 -24.53 5.30
#